data_fb226f9cc39486f55800d7ad05c337c7
#
_entry.id   fb226f9cc39486f55800d7ad05c337c7
#
_cell.length_a   1.000
_cell.length_b   1.000
_cell.length_c   1.000
_cell.angle_alpha   90.00
_cell.angle_beta   90.00
_cell.angle_gamma   90.00
#
_symmetry.space_group_name_H-M   'P 1'
#
loop_
_entity.id
_entity.type
_entity.pdbx_description
1 polymer ?
#
loop_
_entity_poly.entity_id
_entity_poly.type
_entity_poly.pdbx_seq_one_letter_code
_entity_poly.pdbx_strand_id
1 'polypeptide(L)'
;KVIMMCEVPSNAILAGDFLKFFDGFSIGSNDLTQLTLGLDRDSGLELLAADFDERDPAVKALLSKAIAACLAQGKYVGICGQGPSDHPDFAHWLADEGISSISLNPDSVIDTWKSLAK
;
A
#
# COMPACT_ATOMS: atom_id res chain seq x y z
N LYS A 1 7.94 -17.42 9.64
CA LYS A 1 8.17 -16.05 9.17
C LYS A 1 7.21 -15.08 9.86
N VAL A 2 7.69 -13.89 10.16
CA VAL A 2 6.90 -12.83 10.79
C VAL A 2 6.81 -11.63 9.85
N ILE A 3 5.58 -11.29 9.44
CA ILE A 3 5.31 -10.18 8.54
C ILE A 3 4.70 -9.05 9.35
N MET A 4 5.28 -7.86 9.24
CA MET A 4 4.82 -6.68 9.98
C MET A 4 3.78 -5.90 9.16
N MET A 5 2.74 -5.40 9.83
CA MET A 5 1.86 -4.41 9.20
C MET A 5 2.60 -3.09 9.06
N CYS A 6 2.75 -2.63 7.84
CA CYS A 6 3.34 -1.32 7.53
C CYS A 6 2.19 -0.35 7.26
N GLU A 7 1.77 0.35 8.30
CA GLU A 7 0.55 1.17 8.23
C GLU A 7 0.66 2.53 8.91
N VAL A 8 1.80 2.83 9.51
CA VAL A 8 2.09 4.19 9.99
C VAL A 8 3.29 4.75 9.23
N PRO A 9 3.35 6.06 8.99
CA PRO A 9 4.42 6.66 8.19
C PRO A 9 5.83 6.31 8.67
N SER A 10 6.05 6.20 9.97
CA SER A 10 7.37 5.83 10.51
C SER A 10 7.83 4.44 10.06
N ASN A 11 6.90 3.50 9.81
CA ASN A 11 7.25 2.17 9.31
C ASN A 11 7.88 2.25 7.92
N ALA A 12 7.39 3.14 7.07
CA ALA A 12 7.92 3.33 5.73
C ALA A 12 9.22 4.14 5.73
N ILE A 13 9.27 5.20 6.54
CA ILE A 13 10.45 6.07 6.63
C ILE A 13 11.66 5.30 7.18
N LEU A 14 11.43 4.47 8.20
CA LEU A 14 12.49 3.68 8.85
C LEU A 14 12.40 2.19 8.47
N ALA A 15 11.93 1.91 7.25
CA ALA A 15 11.65 0.55 6.81
C ALA A 15 12.86 -0.39 6.99
N GLY A 16 14.05 0.06 6.65
CA GLY A 16 15.25 -0.74 6.81
C GLY A 16 15.51 -1.18 8.25
N ASP A 17 15.22 -0.32 9.22
CA ASP A 17 15.38 -0.62 10.63
C ASP A 17 14.36 -1.66 11.11
N PHE A 18 13.10 -1.52 10.72
CA PHE A 18 12.06 -2.49 11.05
C PHE A 18 12.35 -3.86 10.43
N LEU A 19 12.86 -3.89 9.21
CA LEU A 19 13.16 -5.13 8.50
C LEU A 19 14.29 -5.94 9.12
N LYS A 20 15.04 -5.37 10.06
CA LYS A 20 16.00 -6.16 10.86
C LYS A 20 15.29 -7.21 11.72
N PHE A 21 14.04 -6.99 12.07
CA PHE A 21 13.27 -7.84 12.98
C PHE A 21 12.16 -8.64 12.30
N PHE A 22 11.82 -8.32 11.04
CA PHE A 22 10.69 -8.92 10.34
C PHE A 22 11.13 -9.48 8.98
N ASP A 23 10.38 -10.46 8.49
CA ASP A 23 10.66 -11.12 7.21
C ASP A 23 10.03 -10.40 6.02
N GLY A 24 9.26 -9.38 6.26
CA GLY A 24 8.62 -8.58 5.23
C GLY A 24 7.52 -7.70 5.78
N PHE A 25 6.84 -7.01 4.87
CA PHE A 25 5.75 -6.09 5.20
C PHE A 25 4.44 -6.51 4.54
N SER A 26 3.34 -6.28 5.26
CA SER A 26 2.01 -6.19 4.68
C SER A 26 1.58 -4.74 4.85
N ILE A 27 1.42 -4.02 3.75
CA ILE A 27 1.12 -2.59 3.80
C ILE A 27 -0.38 -2.39 4.01
N GLY A 28 -0.74 -1.73 5.12
CA GLY A 28 -2.11 -1.31 5.40
C GLY A 28 -2.35 0.07 4.80
N SER A 29 -2.70 0.13 3.52
CA SER A 29 -2.73 1.39 2.78
C SER A 29 -3.82 2.35 3.25
N ASN A 30 -4.93 1.84 3.79
CA ASN A 30 -5.97 2.72 4.35
C ASN A 30 -5.46 3.51 5.53
N ASP A 31 -4.88 2.82 6.53
CA ASP A 31 -4.36 3.46 7.73
C ASP A 31 -3.17 4.37 7.41
N LEU A 32 -2.30 3.92 6.51
CA LEU A 32 -1.16 4.72 6.07
C LEU A 32 -1.63 6.03 5.44
N THR A 33 -2.67 5.97 4.61
CA THR A 33 -3.23 7.16 3.96
C THR A 33 -3.85 8.11 4.99
N GLN A 34 -4.63 7.59 5.93
CA GLN A 34 -5.23 8.40 6.99
C GLN A 34 -4.18 9.18 7.78
N LEU A 35 -3.12 8.49 8.18
CA LEU A 35 -2.08 9.11 9.00
C LEU A 35 -1.19 10.05 8.19
N THR A 36 -0.94 9.74 6.93
CA THR A 36 -0.11 10.58 6.06
C THR A 36 -0.82 11.90 5.74
N LEU A 37 -2.11 11.84 5.41
CA LEU A 37 -2.88 13.02 5.02
C LEU A 37 -3.58 13.70 6.19
N GLY A 38 -3.62 13.04 7.36
CA GLY A 38 -4.35 13.58 8.51
C GLY A 38 -5.87 13.57 8.31
N LEU A 39 -6.38 12.62 7.49
CA LEU A 39 -7.79 12.51 7.15
C LEU A 39 -8.37 11.20 7.64
N ASP A 40 -9.62 11.23 8.12
CA ASP A 40 -10.35 10.03 8.50
C ASP A 40 -11.21 9.57 7.32
N ARG A 41 -10.98 8.34 6.84
CA ARG A 41 -11.77 7.71 5.77
C ARG A 41 -13.26 7.67 6.10
N ASP A 42 -13.59 7.48 7.38
CA ASP A 42 -14.98 7.35 7.85
C ASP A 42 -15.57 8.67 8.32
N SER A 43 -14.91 9.79 7.99
CA SER A 43 -15.41 11.11 8.32
C SER A 43 -16.79 11.35 7.73
N GLY A 44 -17.71 11.89 8.52
CA GLY A 44 -19.04 12.28 8.04
C GLY A 44 -19.03 13.56 7.19
N LEU A 45 -17.87 14.20 7.01
CA LEU A 45 -17.74 15.39 6.18
C LEU A 45 -17.33 15.01 4.77
N GLU A 46 -18.24 15.12 3.83
CA GLU A 46 -18.00 14.77 2.41
C GLU A 46 -16.75 15.44 1.83
N LEU A 47 -16.50 16.68 2.22
CA LEU A 47 -15.33 17.43 1.74
C LEU A 47 -14.01 16.74 2.14
N LEU A 48 -13.91 16.23 3.36
CA LEU A 48 -12.72 15.53 3.84
C LEU A 48 -12.62 14.13 3.24
N ALA A 49 -13.76 13.43 3.13
CA ALA A 49 -13.78 12.09 2.54
C ALA A 49 -13.36 12.12 1.07
N ALA A 50 -13.67 13.18 0.34
CA ALA A 50 -13.29 13.33 -1.07
C ALA A 50 -11.78 13.47 -1.26
N ASP A 51 -11.06 13.96 -0.25
CA ASP A 51 -9.60 14.12 -0.30
C ASP A 51 -8.86 12.84 0.09
N PHE A 52 -9.57 11.83 0.60
CA PHE A 52 -8.96 10.54 0.95
C PHE A 52 -8.70 9.73 -0.33
N ASP A 53 -7.44 9.64 -0.71
CA ASP A 53 -7.03 8.88 -1.90
C ASP A 53 -5.69 8.20 -1.65
N GLU A 54 -5.69 6.86 -1.71
CA GLU A 54 -4.47 6.06 -1.54
C GLU A 54 -3.46 6.29 -2.67
N ARG A 55 -3.87 6.96 -3.77
CA ARG A 55 -2.98 7.31 -4.88
C ARG A 55 -2.30 8.66 -4.69
N ASP A 56 -2.54 9.35 -3.58
CA ASP A 56 -1.90 10.64 -3.30
C ASP A 56 -0.38 10.52 -3.41
N PRO A 57 0.31 11.51 -4.03
CA PRO A 57 1.76 11.45 -4.19
C PRO A 57 2.54 11.28 -2.89
N ALA A 58 2.07 11.84 -1.79
CA ALA A 58 2.73 11.67 -0.49
C ALA A 58 2.62 10.21 -0.01
N VAL A 59 1.46 9.59 -0.19
CA VAL A 59 1.24 8.18 0.13
C VAL A 59 2.10 7.30 -0.78
N LYS A 60 2.12 7.56 -2.08
CA LYS A 60 2.96 6.83 -3.04
C LYS A 60 4.44 6.92 -2.69
N ALA A 61 4.91 8.07 -2.22
CA ALA A 61 6.30 8.23 -1.80
C ALA A 61 6.65 7.28 -0.64
N LEU A 62 5.76 7.14 0.34
CA LEU A 62 5.94 6.22 1.46
C LEU A 62 5.85 4.76 1.01
N LEU A 63 4.90 4.44 0.13
CA LEU A 63 4.76 3.10 -0.44
C LEU A 63 6.03 2.69 -1.19
N SER A 64 6.55 3.57 -2.03
CA SER A 64 7.80 3.34 -2.77
C SER A 64 8.96 3.04 -1.84
N LYS A 65 9.10 3.79 -0.74
CA LYS A 65 10.16 3.56 0.24
C LYS A 65 10.04 2.18 0.89
N ALA A 66 8.83 1.82 1.31
CA ALA A 66 8.60 0.52 1.95
C ALA A 66 8.87 -0.64 0.99
N ILE A 67 8.38 -0.55 -0.23
CA ILE A 67 8.57 -1.58 -1.25
C ILE A 67 10.06 -1.73 -1.58
N ALA A 68 10.75 -0.61 -1.84
CA ALA A 68 12.16 -0.61 -2.18
C ALA A 68 13.02 -1.22 -1.07
N ALA A 69 12.72 -0.91 0.19
CA ALA A 69 13.46 -1.47 1.32
C ALA A 69 13.31 -2.98 1.42
N CYS A 70 12.10 -3.51 1.21
CA CYS A 70 11.87 -4.96 1.20
C CYS A 70 12.61 -5.63 0.03
N LEU A 71 12.52 -5.06 -1.17
CA LEU A 71 13.19 -5.61 -2.35
C LEU A 71 14.71 -5.61 -2.18
N ALA A 72 15.28 -4.56 -1.60
CA ALA A 72 16.72 -4.46 -1.36
C ALA A 72 17.23 -5.58 -0.43
N GLN A 73 16.39 -6.08 0.47
CA GLN A 73 16.74 -7.16 1.39
C GLN A 73 16.22 -8.53 0.94
N GLY A 74 15.61 -8.61 -0.24
CA GLY A 74 15.02 -9.86 -0.73
C GLY A 74 13.86 -10.35 0.13
N LYS A 75 13.10 -9.43 0.71
CA LYS A 75 11.99 -9.76 1.62
C LYS A 75 10.64 -9.49 0.97
N TYR A 76 9.61 -10.16 1.51
CA TYR A 76 8.24 -10.06 1.03
C TYR A 76 7.65 -8.68 1.27
N VAL A 77 6.87 -8.19 0.31
CA VAL A 77 6.03 -7.00 0.50
C VAL A 77 4.70 -7.18 -0.24
N GLY A 78 3.62 -7.13 0.53
CA GLY A 78 2.27 -7.18 0.00
C GLY A 78 1.50 -5.95 0.43
N ILE A 79 0.31 -5.77 -0.13
CA ILE A 79 -0.58 -4.67 0.24
C ILE A 79 -1.98 -5.19 0.49
N CYS A 80 -2.63 -4.66 1.51
CA CYS A 80 -4.05 -4.84 1.78
C CYS A 80 -4.68 -3.46 1.93
N GLY A 81 -5.83 -3.26 1.32
CA GLY A 81 -6.52 -1.99 1.29
C GLY A 81 -7.44 -1.92 0.08
N GLN A 82 -8.25 -0.89 -0.01
CA GLN A 82 -9.25 -0.76 -1.07
C GLN A 82 -8.68 -0.18 -2.36
N GLY A 83 -7.58 0.56 -2.28
CA GLY A 83 -7.03 1.30 -3.42
C GLY A 83 -6.86 0.48 -4.69
N PRO A 84 -6.17 -0.69 -4.65
CA PRO A 84 -5.97 -1.49 -5.86
C PRO A 84 -7.26 -2.03 -6.47
N SER A 85 -8.28 -2.32 -5.65
CA SER A 85 -9.59 -2.77 -6.14
C SER A 85 -10.38 -1.62 -6.78
N ASP A 86 -10.31 -0.44 -6.18
CA ASP A 86 -11.07 0.73 -6.63
C ASP A 86 -10.41 1.43 -7.83
N HIS A 87 -9.09 1.33 -7.95
CA HIS A 87 -8.31 2.06 -8.95
C HIS A 87 -7.35 1.14 -9.68
N PRO A 88 -7.69 0.67 -10.89
CA PRO A 88 -6.80 -0.20 -11.67
C PRO A 88 -5.42 0.40 -11.95
N ASP A 89 -5.35 1.72 -12.13
CA ASP A 89 -4.08 2.43 -12.32
C ASP A 89 -3.15 2.28 -11.13
N PHE A 90 -3.70 2.24 -9.91
CA PHE A 90 -2.93 2.04 -8.70
C PHE A 90 -2.34 0.63 -8.62
N ALA A 91 -3.13 -0.38 -9.01
CA ALA A 91 -2.64 -1.76 -9.07
C ALA A 91 -1.48 -1.89 -10.06
N HIS A 92 -1.57 -1.25 -11.22
CA HIS A 92 -0.48 -1.22 -12.20
C HIS A 92 0.77 -0.53 -11.65
N TRP A 93 0.59 0.59 -10.97
CA TRP A 93 1.70 1.31 -10.36
C TRP A 93 2.43 0.45 -9.32
N LEU A 94 1.67 -0.25 -8.47
CA LEU A 94 2.25 -1.15 -7.46
C LEU A 94 3.02 -2.31 -8.11
N ALA A 95 2.48 -2.89 -9.17
CA ALA A 95 3.16 -3.94 -9.91
C ALA A 95 4.48 -3.46 -10.51
N ASP A 96 4.48 -2.24 -11.07
CA ASP A 96 5.69 -1.61 -11.62
C ASP A 96 6.73 -1.32 -10.54
N GLU A 97 6.29 -1.05 -9.31
CA GLU A 97 7.20 -0.86 -8.17
C GLU A 97 7.81 -2.19 -7.69
N GLY A 98 7.30 -3.31 -8.14
CA GLY A 98 7.83 -4.63 -7.80
C GLY A 98 7.21 -5.30 -6.60
N ILE A 99 5.98 -4.91 -6.23
CA ILE A 99 5.28 -5.49 -5.08
C ILE A 99 5.08 -7.00 -5.26
N SER A 100 5.19 -7.77 -4.16
CA SER A 100 5.10 -9.22 -4.20
C SER A 100 3.67 -9.73 -4.36
N SER A 101 2.71 -9.06 -3.73
CA SER A 101 1.29 -9.46 -3.80
C SER A 101 0.37 -8.27 -3.57
N ILE A 102 -0.83 -8.37 -4.14
CA ILE A 102 -1.88 -7.36 -4.00
C ILE A 102 -3.16 -8.08 -3.59
N SER A 103 -3.71 -7.70 -2.43
CA SER A 103 -5.01 -8.20 -2.00
C SER A 103 -6.11 -7.40 -2.69
N LEU A 104 -7.12 -8.08 -3.17
CA LEU A 104 -8.23 -7.48 -3.92
C LEU A 104 -9.56 -7.97 -3.38
N ASN A 105 -10.61 -7.16 -3.55
CA ASN A 105 -11.97 -7.63 -3.32
C ASN A 105 -12.30 -8.74 -4.33
N PRO A 106 -13.05 -9.78 -3.94
CA PRO A 106 -13.31 -10.94 -4.83
C PRO A 106 -13.89 -10.56 -6.19
N ASP A 107 -14.72 -9.54 -6.25
CA ASP A 107 -15.37 -9.10 -7.49
C ASP A 107 -14.42 -8.38 -8.47
N SER A 108 -13.28 -7.92 -7.99
CA SER A 108 -12.29 -7.23 -8.83
C SER A 108 -11.08 -8.08 -9.23
N VAL A 109 -10.94 -9.30 -8.69
CA VAL A 109 -9.76 -10.15 -8.90
C VAL A 109 -9.54 -10.45 -10.39
N ILE A 110 -10.57 -10.92 -11.08
CA ILE A 110 -10.46 -11.34 -12.48
C ILE A 110 -10.08 -10.18 -13.39
N ASP A 111 -10.78 -9.05 -13.24
CA ASP A 111 -10.52 -7.87 -14.09
C ASP A 111 -9.14 -7.29 -13.86
N THR A 112 -8.71 -7.21 -12.61
CA THR A 112 -7.38 -6.72 -12.26
C THR A 112 -6.30 -7.66 -12.79
N TRP A 113 -6.48 -8.97 -12.63
CA TRP A 113 -5.54 -9.95 -13.14
C TRP A 113 -5.37 -9.83 -14.65
N LYS A 114 -6.48 -9.75 -15.39
CA LYS A 114 -6.44 -9.56 -16.85
C LYS A 114 -5.73 -8.27 -17.23
N SER A 115 -5.99 -7.20 -16.49
CA SER A 115 -5.35 -5.89 -16.73
C SER A 115 -3.84 -5.96 -16.51
N LEU A 116 -3.39 -6.59 -15.45
CA LEU A 116 -1.95 -6.70 -15.12
C LEU A 116 -1.21 -7.65 -16.08
N ALA A 117 -1.90 -8.62 -16.66
CA ALA A 117 -1.29 -9.59 -17.59
C ALA A 117 -0.96 -9.01 -18.98
N LYS A 118 -1.44 -7.79 -19.24
CA LYS A 118 -1.12 -7.08 -20.49
C LYS A 118 0.19 -6.28 -20.33
#